data_3cbb434386304bd8b9129226112e83d5
#
_entry.id   3cbb434386304bd8b9129226112e83d5
#
_cell.length_a   1.000
_cell.length_b   1.000
_cell.length_c   1.000
_cell.angle_alpha   90.00
_cell.angle_beta   90.00
_cell.angle_gamma   90.00
#
_symmetry.space_group_name_H-M   'P 1'
#
loop_
_entity.id
_entity.type
_entity.pdbx_description
1 polymer ?
#
loop_
_entity_poly.entity_id
_entity_poly.type
_entity_poly.pdbx_seq_one_letter_code
_entity_poly.pdbx_strand_id
1 'polypeptide(L)'
;MAKVTLKGLSHSYLKTQSSDADWAIRGVDIDWNDGGAYALLGPSGCGKTTLLNIISGLITPTKGDILFDDKVISGLNPVERNIAQIFQFPVIYDTMTVYDNLAFPLRNRKIPEEEIKVKVHEIAEMLELSSTLNNRASGLTADGKQKISLGRGLVRSDVNAVSYTHLRAHETSLHLVCRLLLE
;
A
#
# COMPACT_ATOMS: atom_id res chain seq x y z
N MET A 1 -9.72 9.07 -2.82
CA MET A 1 -9.46 7.63 -3.00
C MET A 1 -10.60 7.04 -3.81
N ALA A 2 -10.69 5.76 -4.03
CA ALA A 2 -11.73 5.13 -4.82
C ALA A 2 -12.52 4.10 -4.00
N LYS A 3 -13.81 3.90 -4.30
CA LYS A 3 -14.56 2.74 -3.82
C LYS A 3 -13.92 1.48 -4.44
N VAL A 4 -13.63 0.46 -3.64
CA VAL A 4 -13.06 -0.82 -4.10
C VAL A 4 -14.13 -1.90 -3.99
N THR A 5 -14.46 -2.53 -5.11
CA THR A 5 -15.42 -3.65 -5.14
C THR A 5 -14.71 -4.90 -5.65
N LEU A 6 -14.86 -6.01 -4.93
CA LEU A 6 -14.44 -7.34 -5.34
C LEU A 6 -15.68 -8.16 -5.70
N LYS A 7 -15.70 -8.79 -6.87
CA LYS A 7 -16.84 -9.59 -7.35
C LYS A 7 -16.39 -11.02 -7.66
N GLY A 8 -16.83 -11.99 -6.86
CA GLY A 8 -16.54 -13.40 -7.03
C GLY A 8 -15.05 -13.72 -7.14
N LEU A 9 -14.20 -12.92 -6.45
CA LEU A 9 -12.75 -12.96 -6.62
C LEU A 9 -12.20 -14.28 -6.10
N SER A 10 -11.49 -15.01 -6.99
CA SER A 10 -10.84 -16.27 -6.65
C SER A 10 -9.46 -16.34 -7.26
N HIS A 11 -8.52 -16.93 -6.53
CA HIS A 11 -7.16 -17.13 -7.02
C HIS A 11 -6.55 -18.44 -6.54
N SER A 12 -5.91 -19.13 -7.48
CA SER A 12 -5.08 -20.29 -7.21
C SER A 12 -3.72 -20.11 -7.89
N TYR A 13 -2.66 -20.50 -7.18
CA TYR A 13 -1.30 -20.57 -7.74
C TYR A 13 -1.09 -21.81 -8.61
N LEU A 14 -2.03 -22.78 -8.57
CA LEU A 14 -1.99 -23.99 -9.37
C LEU A 14 -2.68 -23.76 -10.74
N LYS A 15 -2.18 -24.40 -11.79
CA LYS A 15 -2.78 -24.34 -13.14
C LYS A 15 -4.14 -25.03 -13.21
N THR A 16 -4.27 -26.14 -12.47
CA THR A 16 -5.51 -26.92 -12.38
C THR A 16 -5.89 -27.05 -10.90
N GLN A 17 -7.16 -26.84 -10.61
CA GLN A 17 -7.72 -26.93 -9.26
C GLN A 17 -8.57 -28.20 -9.19
N SER A 18 -8.21 -29.10 -8.28
CA SER A 18 -8.91 -30.38 -8.05
C SER A 18 -9.71 -30.38 -6.75
N SER A 19 -9.37 -29.48 -5.83
CA SER A 19 -9.98 -29.41 -4.51
C SER A 19 -10.10 -27.98 -4.00
N ASP A 20 -10.86 -27.79 -2.94
CA ASP A 20 -11.01 -26.50 -2.26
C ASP A 20 -9.68 -26.00 -1.66
N ALA A 21 -8.79 -26.91 -1.28
CA ALA A 21 -7.47 -26.59 -0.73
C ALA A 21 -6.53 -25.95 -1.75
N ASP A 22 -6.82 -26.08 -3.03
CA ASP A 22 -6.01 -25.52 -4.13
C ASP A 22 -6.21 -24.01 -4.31
N TRP A 23 -7.20 -23.42 -3.63
CA TRP A 23 -7.52 -22.01 -3.72
C TRP A 23 -6.92 -21.21 -2.58
N ALA A 24 -6.10 -20.24 -2.91
CA ALA A 24 -5.59 -19.25 -1.96
C ALA A 24 -6.66 -18.20 -1.58
N ILE A 25 -7.59 -17.92 -2.51
CA ILE A 25 -8.77 -17.07 -2.33
C ILE A 25 -9.92 -17.72 -3.06
N ARG A 26 -11.11 -17.75 -2.45
CA ARG A 26 -12.27 -18.43 -3.04
C ARG A 26 -13.55 -17.62 -2.87
N GLY A 27 -14.08 -17.12 -4.00
CA GLY A 27 -15.38 -16.47 -4.11
C GLY A 27 -15.56 -15.28 -3.16
N VAL A 28 -14.61 -14.37 -3.13
CA VAL A 28 -14.67 -13.20 -2.24
C VAL A 28 -15.47 -12.09 -2.92
N ASP A 29 -16.53 -11.66 -2.25
CA ASP A 29 -17.35 -10.50 -2.58
C ASP A 29 -17.25 -9.46 -1.46
N ILE A 30 -16.70 -8.30 -1.74
CA ILE A 30 -16.48 -7.23 -0.75
C ILE A 30 -16.68 -5.88 -1.42
N ASP A 31 -17.31 -4.96 -0.70
CA ASP A 31 -17.38 -3.54 -1.02
C ASP A 31 -16.65 -2.73 0.06
N TRP A 32 -15.67 -1.94 -0.34
CA TRP A 32 -14.99 -0.96 0.50
C TRP A 32 -15.29 0.44 -0.01
N ASN A 33 -15.92 1.25 0.83
CA ASN A 33 -16.29 2.61 0.46
C ASN A 33 -15.06 3.51 0.31
N ASP A 34 -15.17 4.54 -0.51
CA ASP A 34 -14.18 5.60 -0.60
C ASP A 34 -13.94 6.24 0.78
N GLY A 35 -12.69 6.54 1.09
CA GLY A 35 -12.27 7.11 2.38
C GLY A 35 -12.39 6.16 3.57
N GLY A 36 -12.84 4.92 3.39
CA GLY A 36 -12.97 3.95 4.46
C GLY A 36 -11.63 3.32 4.88
N ALA A 37 -11.46 3.06 6.18
CA ALA A 37 -10.35 2.28 6.71
C ALA A 37 -10.80 0.85 7.04
N TYR A 38 -10.14 -0.14 6.44
CA TYR A 38 -10.51 -1.55 6.57
C TYR A 38 -9.32 -2.40 7.02
N ALA A 39 -9.57 -3.33 7.94
CA ALA A 39 -8.57 -4.27 8.41
C ALA A 39 -8.90 -5.70 7.94
N LEU A 40 -7.93 -6.35 7.28
CA LEU A 40 -8.00 -7.76 6.94
C LEU A 40 -7.46 -8.60 8.09
N LEU A 41 -8.36 -9.30 8.80
CA LEU A 41 -8.01 -10.17 9.92
C LEU A 41 -8.13 -11.64 9.52
N GLY A 42 -7.29 -12.48 10.09
CA GLY A 42 -7.31 -13.92 9.86
C GLY A 42 -5.97 -14.59 10.14
N PRO A 43 -5.94 -15.92 10.28
CA PRO A 43 -4.72 -16.67 10.58
C PRO A 43 -3.68 -16.56 9.48
N SER A 44 -2.43 -16.93 9.80
CA SER A 44 -1.37 -17.00 8.78
C SER A 44 -1.77 -18.00 7.68
N GLY A 45 -1.50 -17.63 6.43
CA GLY A 45 -1.84 -18.47 5.26
C GLY A 45 -3.28 -18.35 4.74
N CYS A 46 -4.18 -17.58 5.37
CA CYS A 46 -5.57 -17.44 4.89
C CYS A 46 -5.75 -16.54 3.66
N GLY A 47 -4.69 -16.17 2.94
CA GLY A 47 -4.79 -15.44 1.68
C GLY A 47 -4.73 -13.91 1.76
N LYS A 48 -4.55 -13.28 2.94
CA LYS A 48 -4.52 -11.81 3.08
C LYS A 48 -3.52 -11.14 2.13
N THR A 49 -2.27 -11.59 2.15
CA THR A 49 -1.22 -11.06 1.28
C THR A 49 -1.53 -11.29 -0.20
N THR A 50 -2.09 -12.46 -0.53
CA THR A 50 -2.53 -12.77 -1.89
C THR A 50 -3.62 -11.78 -2.34
N LEU A 51 -4.61 -11.52 -1.49
CA LEU A 51 -5.68 -10.56 -1.78
C LEU A 51 -5.12 -9.15 -2.03
N LEU A 52 -4.25 -8.66 -1.16
CA LEU A 52 -3.63 -7.34 -1.31
C LEU A 52 -2.76 -7.26 -2.58
N ASN A 53 -2.02 -8.32 -2.91
CA ASN A 53 -1.24 -8.39 -4.15
C ASN A 53 -2.13 -8.42 -5.40
N ILE A 54 -3.30 -9.05 -5.33
CA ILE A 54 -4.28 -9.03 -6.42
C ILE A 54 -4.87 -7.63 -6.58
N ILE A 55 -5.27 -6.97 -5.50
CA ILE A 55 -5.82 -5.61 -5.54
C ILE A 55 -4.78 -4.63 -6.11
N SER A 56 -3.51 -4.75 -5.71
CA SER A 56 -2.44 -3.89 -6.21
C SER A 56 -1.99 -4.20 -7.65
N GLY A 57 -2.43 -5.32 -8.24
CA GLY A 57 -2.08 -5.71 -9.60
C GLY A 57 -0.75 -6.44 -9.73
N LEU A 58 -0.14 -6.85 -8.61
CA LEU A 58 1.05 -7.71 -8.63
C LEU A 58 0.72 -9.16 -9.01
N ILE A 59 -0.52 -9.57 -8.77
CA ILE A 59 -1.05 -10.90 -9.13
C ILE A 59 -2.36 -10.68 -9.88
N THR A 60 -2.54 -11.39 -10.99
CA THR A 60 -3.81 -11.44 -11.70
C THR A 60 -4.70 -12.50 -11.06
N PRO A 61 -5.96 -12.22 -10.73
CA PRO A 61 -6.87 -13.22 -10.17
C PRO A 61 -7.17 -14.32 -11.20
N THR A 62 -7.45 -15.52 -10.70
CA THR A 62 -7.86 -16.64 -11.57
C THR A 62 -9.29 -16.47 -12.06
N LYS A 63 -10.18 -15.92 -11.20
CA LYS A 63 -11.58 -15.64 -11.52
C LYS A 63 -12.04 -14.39 -10.78
N GLY A 64 -13.13 -13.79 -11.28
CA GLY A 64 -13.77 -12.63 -10.69
C GLY A 64 -13.10 -11.33 -11.07
N ASP A 65 -13.68 -10.23 -10.60
CA ASP A 65 -13.28 -8.89 -10.97
C ASP A 65 -12.99 -7.99 -9.77
N ILE A 66 -12.11 -7.03 -10.01
CA ILE A 66 -11.84 -5.91 -9.11
C ILE A 66 -12.28 -4.63 -9.81
N LEU A 67 -13.03 -3.80 -9.10
CA LEU A 67 -13.49 -2.53 -9.60
C LEU A 67 -13.02 -1.40 -8.68
N PHE A 68 -12.65 -0.26 -9.29
CA PHE A 68 -12.48 1.03 -8.64
C PHE A 68 -13.52 1.98 -9.21
N ASP A 69 -14.38 2.55 -8.35
CA ASP A 69 -15.48 3.44 -8.75
C ASP A 69 -16.27 2.86 -9.94
N ASP A 70 -16.69 1.58 -9.81
CA ASP A 70 -17.42 0.80 -10.81
C ASP A 70 -16.66 0.49 -12.12
N LYS A 71 -15.41 0.94 -12.27
CA LYS A 71 -14.54 0.61 -13.40
C LYS A 71 -13.76 -0.68 -13.12
N VAL A 72 -13.88 -1.68 -13.98
CA VAL A 72 -13.10 -2.92 -13.88
C VAL A 72 -11.61 -2.63 -14.11
N ILE A 73 -10.78 -3.06 -13.15
CA ILE A 73 -9.33 -2.86 -13.16
C ILE A 73 -8.54 -4.18 -13.13
N SER A 74 -9.21 -5.32 -13.22
CA SER A 74 -8.59 -6.65 -13.08
C SER A 74 -7.40 -6.86 -14.03
N GLY A 75 -7.49 -6.33 -15.26
CA GLY A 75 -6.45 -6.42 -16.29
C GLY A 75 -5.39 -5.31 -16.25
N LEU A 76 -5.53 -4.29 -15.37
CA LEU A 76 -4.59 -3.18 -15.31
C LEU A 76 -3.35 -3.56 -14.51
N ASN A 77 -2.19 -3.03 -14.92
CA ASN A 77 -0.94 -3.18 -14.18
C ASN A 77 -0.90 -2.27 -12.92
N PRO A 78 0.05 -2.48 -11.98
CA PRO A 78 0.11 -1.71 -10.74
C PRO A 78 0.23 -0.19 -10.92
N VAL A 79 0.92 0.25 -11.97
CA VAL A 79 1.10 1.69 -12.25
C VAL A 79 -0.23 2.33 -12.66
N GLU A 80 -0.99 1.64 -13.53
CA GLU A 80 -2.30 2.10 -14.02
C GLU A 80 -3.36 2.10 -12.91
N ARG A 81 -3.26 1.18 -11.93
CA ARG A 81 -4.16 1.14 -10.77
C ARG A 81 -3.93 2.28 -9.80
N ASN A 82 -2.75 2.89 -9.83
CA ASN A 82 -2.38 4.03 -8.97
C ASN A 82 -2.58 3.75 -7.48
N ILE A 83 -2.08 2.61 -7.00
CA ILE A 83 -2.13 2.18 -5.59
C ILE A 83 -0.78 2.44 -4.93
N ALA A 84 -0.79 2.79 -3.65
CA ALA A 84 0.38 2.73 -2.80
C ALA A 84 0.33 1.43 -1.98
N GLN A 85 1.28 0.53 -2.20
CA GLN A 85 1.43 -0.67 -1.38
C GLN A 85 2.66 -0.54 -0.48
N ILE A 86 2.43 -0.74 0.82
CA ILE A 86 3.46 -0.70 1.84
C ILE A 86 3.67 -2.13 2.33
N PHE A 87 4.91 -2.62 2.21
CA PHE A 87 5.28 -3.98 2.57
C PHE A 87 5.69 -4.11 4.03
N GLN A 88 5.62 -5.32 4.56
CA GLN A 88 6.04 -5.66 5.92
C GLN A 88 7.50 -5.26 6.20
N PHE A 89 8.37 -5.45 5.22
CA PHE A 89 9.75 -4.99 5.28
C PHE A 89 9.88 -3.64 4.57
N PRO A 90 10.61 -2.68 5.14
CA PRO A 90 10.72 -1.36 4.55
C PRO A 90 11.41 -1.44 3.18
N VAL A 91 10.73 -0.93 2.14
CA VAL A 91 11.30 -0.80 0.79
C VAL A 91 11.78 0.63 0.62
N ILE A 92 13.06 0.83 0.81
CA ILE A 92 13.72 2.15 0.76
C ILE A 92 15.01 2.10 -0.04
N TYR A 93 15.52 3.25 -0.42
CA TYR A 93 16.85 3.40 -1.04
C TYR A 93 17.85 3.82 0.04
N ASP A 94 18.64 2.86 0.54
CA ASP A 94 19.60 3.08 1.64
C ASP A 94 20.67 4.15 1.32
N THR A 95 21.01 4.32 0.06
CA THR A 95 22.01 5.31 -0.40
C THR A 95 21.46 6.73 -0.49
N MET A 96 20.16 6.90 -0.52
CA MET A 96 19.48 8.19 -0.58
C MET A 96 19.28 8.76 0.83
N THR A 97 19.08 10.09 0.90
CA THR A 97 18.62 10.75 2.11
C THR A 97 17.17 10.37 2.42
N VAL A 98 16.70 10.67 3.63
CA VAL A 98 15.29 10.56 3.99
C VAL A 98 14.45 11.42 3.05
N TYR A 99 14.86 12.68 2.83
CA TYR A 99 14.21 13.60 1.90
C TYR A 99 14.08 13.00 0.50
N ASP A 100 15.17 12.49 -0.08
CA ASP A 100 15.16 11.94 -1.42
C ASP A 100 14.31 10.68 -1.54
N ASN A 101 14.27 9.85 -0.51
CA ASN A 101 13.37 8.70 -0.45
C ASN A 101 11.91 9.13 -0.53
N LEU A 102 11.51 10.16 0.25
CA LEU A 102 10.15 10.69 0.23
C LEU A 102 9.83 11.43 -1.07
N ALA A 103 10.78 12.16 -1.64
CA ALA A 103 10.63 12.89 -2.89
C ALA A 103 10.56 11.99 -4.14
N PHE A 104 11.18 10.82 -4.08
CA PHE A 104 11.34 9.92 -5.23
C PHE A 104 10.04 9.58 -5.97
N PRO A 105 8.94 9.20 -5.30
CA PRO A 105 7.67 8.90 -5.98
C PRO A 105 7.08 10.10 -6.74
N LEU A 106 7.29 11.30 -6.24
CA LEU A 106 6.80 12.54 -6.85
C LEU A 106 7.66 12.97 -8.04
N ARG A 107 9.01 12.85 -7.90
CA ARG A 107 9.94 13.12 -9.00
C ARG A 107 9.68 12.20 -10.21
N ASN A 108 9.38 10.92 -9.97
CA ASN A 108 9.01 9.99 -11.03
C ASN A 108 7.72 10.39 -11.78
N ARG A 109 6.86 11.18 -11.13
CA ARG A 109 5.65 11.76 -11.72
C ARG A 109 5.86 13.15 -12.31
N LYS A 110 7.12 13.63 -12.31
CA LYS A 110 7.50 14.96 -12.83
C LYS A 110 6.76 16.11 -12.12
N ILE A 111 6.45 15.94 -10.82
CA ILE A 111 5.92 17.02 -9.98
C ILE A 111 7.02 18.09 -9.81
N PRO A 112 6.68 19.39 -9.85
CA PRO A 112 7.62 20.47 -9.61
C PRO A 112 8.31 20.36 -8.23
N GLU A 113 9.61 20.67 -8.16
CA GLU A 113 10.38 20.52 -6.91
C GLU A 113 9.86 21.38 -5.75
N GLU A 114 9.25 22.53 -6.06
CA GLU A 114 8.62 23.39 -5.04
C GLU A 114 7.43 22.69 -4.35
N GLU A 115 6.58 21.99 -5.13
CA GLU A 115 5.48 21.21 -4.59
C GLU A 115 5.99 19.98 -3.83
N ILE A 116 7.04 19.32 -4.35
CA ILE A 116 7.67 18.18 -3.68
C ILE A 116 8.17 18.60 -2.31
N LYS A 117 8.83 19.74 -2.21
CA LYS A 117 9.37 20.27 -0.96
C LYS A 117 8.27 20.43 0.10
N VAL A 118 7.13 21.02 -0.27
CA VAL A 118 6.00 21.20 0.65
C VAL A 118 5.48 19.84 1.13
N LYS A 119 5.15 18.94 0.21
CA LYS A 119 4.59 17.62 0.53
C LYS A 119 5.55 16.75 1.37
N VAL A 120 6.84 16.79 1.06
CA VAL A 120 7.85 16.03 1.82
C VAL A 120 7.96 16.55 3.25
N HIS A 121 7.90 17.87 3.47
CA HIS A 121 7.96 18.41 4.85
C HIS A 121 6.70 18.09 5.64
N GLU A 122 5.51 18.17 5.03
CA GLU A 122 4.24 17.77 5.65
C GLU A 122 4.28 16.30 6.12
N ILE A 123 4.69 15.39 5.24
CA ILE A 123 4.79 13.96 5.56
C ILE A 123 5.91 13.69 6.58
N ALA A 124 7.03 14.40 6.48
CA ALA A 124 8.12 14.26 7.44
C ALA A 124 7.72 14.72 8.85
N GLU A 125 6.96 15.80 8.96
CA GLU A 125 6.41 16.26 10.24
C GLU A 125 5.44 15.24 10.83
N MET A 126 4.48 14.77 10.02
CA MET A 126 3.49 13.77 10.39
C MET A 126 4.13 12.48 10.91
N LEU A 127 5.25 12.06 10.31
CA LEU A 127 5.96 10.81 10.66
C LEU A 127 7.14 11.02 11.61
N GLU A 128 7.32 12.24 12.15
CA GLU A 128 8.42 12.58 13.06
C GLU A 128 9.82 12.34 12.43
N LEU A 129 9.96 12.60 11.14
CA LEU A 129 11.19 12.45 10.37
C LEU A 129 11.91 13.79 10.11
N SER A 130 11.33 14.92 10.49
CA SER A 130 11.82 16.27 10.14
C SER A 130 13.28 16.50 10.50
N SER A 131 13.72 16.04 11.68
CA SER A 131 15.11 16.19 12.15
C SER A 131 16.11 15.31 11.38
N THR A 132 15.63 14.32 10.64
CA THR A 132 16.46 13.32 9.94
C THR A 132 16.43 13.46 8.42
N LEU A 133 15.73 14.44 7.88
CA LEU A 133 15.53 14.60 6.42
C LEU A 133 16.83 14.56 5.61
N ASN A 134 17.90 15.16 6.14
CA ASN A 134 19.20 15.21 5.49
C ASN A 134 20.09 13.98 5.75
N ASN A 135 19.67 13.08 6.62
CA ASN A 135 20.44 11.88 6.94
C ASN A 135 20.23 10.81 5.87
N ARG A 136 21.24 9.98 5.64
CA ARG A 136 21.09 8.79 4.78
C ARG A 136 20.17 7.77 5.45
N ALA A 137 19.28 7.17 4.68
CA ALA A 137 18.34 6.18 5.17
C ALA A 137 19.03 4.95 5.78
N SER A 138 20.23 4.59 5.31
CA SER A 138 21.03 3.48 5.87
C SER A 138 21.34 3.64 7.36
N GLY A 139 21.51 4.86 7.83
CA GLY A 139 21.84 5.18 9.23
C GLY A 139 20.65 5.20 10.20
N LEU A 140 19.42 5.02 9.71
CA LEU A 140 18.23 5.05 10.56
C LEU A 140 17.96 3.69 11.21
N THR A 141 17.23 3.73 12.32
CA THR A 141 16.67 2.55 12.99
C THR A 141 15.65 1.83 12.10
N ALA A 142 15.29 0.59 12.45
CA ALA A 142 14.26 -0.17 11.75
C ALA A 142 12.91 0.57 11.71
N ASP A 143 12.53 1.24 12.80
CA ASP A 143 11.34 2.09 12.89
C ASP A 143 11.44 3.28 11.94
N GLY A 144 12.55 4.00 11.93
CA GLY A 144 12.78 5.11 11.00
C GLY A 144 12.70 4.67 9.53
N LYS A 145 13.25 3.51 9.20
CA LYS A 145 13.15 2.94 7.86
C LYS A 145 11.70 2.56 7.50
N GLN A 146 10.93 2.06 8.45
CA GLN A 146 9.51 1.76 8.25
C GLN A 146 8.70 3.04 8.04
N LYS A 147 8.97 4.10 8.81
CA LYS A 147 8.37 5.43 8.64
C LYS A 147 8.66 5.99 7.24
N ILE A 148 9.89 5.84 6.72
CA ILE A 148 10.23 6.25 5.34
C ILE A 148 9.39 5.45 4.33
N SER A 149 9.30 4.14 4.48
CA SER A 149 8.52 3.28 3.57
C SER A 149 7.04 3.68 3.54
N LEU A 150 6.46 4.00 4.71
CA LEU A 150 5.11 4.54 4.85
C LEU A 150 4.99 5.90 4.15
N GLY A 151 5.91 6.82 4.44
CA GLY A 151 5.89 8.17 3.88
C GLY A 151 5.99 8.19 2.36
N ARG A 152 6.74 7.27 1.75
CA ARG A 152 6.80 7.11 0.29
C ARG A 152 5.44 6.75 -0.35
N GLY A 153 4.59 6.07 0.39
CA GLY A 153 3.20 5.81 -0.02
C GLY A 153 2.31 7.04 0.17
N LEU A 154 2.38 7.65 1.36
CA LEU A 154 1.50 8.75 1.77
C LEU A 154 1.78 10.09 1.07
N VAL A 155 3.02 10.35 0.67
CA VAL A 155 3.40 11.59 -0.05
C VAL A 155 2.63 11.76 -1.37
N ARG A 156 2.05 10.68 -1.86
CA ARG A 156 1.22 10.65 -3.06
C ARG A 156 -0.25 10.92 -2.69
N SER A 157 -0.70 12.14 -2.84
CA SER A 157 -2.10 12.54 -2.58
C SER A 157 -3.11 12.01 -3.61
N ASP A 158 -2.65 11.50 -4.75
CA ASP A 158 -3.45 11.07 -5.90
C ASP A 158 -3.73 9.56 -5.95
N VAL A 159 -3.42 8.81 -4.88
CA VAL A 159 -3.61 7.36 -4.88
C VAL A 159 -5.07 6.96 -4.72
N ASN A 160 -5.48 5.92 -5.44
CA ASN A 160 -6.83 5.35 -5.35
C ASN A 160 -7.02 4.54 -4.07
N ALA A 161 -5.97 3.87 -3.60
CA ALA A 161 -5.98 3.11 -2.36
C ALA A 161 -4.57 3.02 -1.77
N VAL A 162 -4.48 2.92 -0.44
CA VAL A 162 -3.26 2.61 0.27
C VAL A 162 -3.42 1.24 0.93
N SER A 163 -2.57 0.29 0.56
CA SER A 163 -2.54 -1.06 1.10
C SER A 163 -1.35 -1.22 2.03
N TYR A 164 -1.57 -1.69 3.24
CA TYR A 164 -0.54 -1.93 4.23
C TYR A 164 -0.50 -3.41 4.64
N THR A 165 0.64 -4.09 4.44
CA THR A 165 0.80 -5.47 4.86
C THR A 165 1.57 -5.55 6.16
N HIS A 166 0.90 -5.98 7.22
CA HIS A 166 1.46 -6.31 8.54
C HIS A 166 2.02 -5.15 9.36
N LEU A 167 1.15 -4.56 10.17
CA LEU A 167 1.57 -3.88 11.38
C LEU A 167 2.06 -4.96 12.37
N ARG A 168 3.33 -4.95 12.73
CA ARG A 168 3.76 -5.61 13.97
C ARG A 168 3.02 -4.89 15.11
N ALA A 169 2.24 -5.65 15.86
CA ALA A 169 1.62 -5.18 17.08
C ALA A 169 2.71 -4.85 18.12
N HIS A 170 3.25 -3.66 18.04
CA HIS A 170 3.84 -2.91 19.14
C HIS A 170 3.00 -1.66 19.30
N GLU A 171 2.15 -1.74 20.17
CA GLU A 171 1.26 -0.96 21.03
C GLU A 171 1.21 0.57 20.90
N THR A 172 1.55 1.27 19.84
CA THR A 172 1.34 2.72 19.78
C THR A 172 1.00 3.31 18.41
N SER A 173 1.18 2.54 17.35
CA SER A 173 1.03 3.07 15.98
C SER A 173 -0.35 2.85 15.35
N LEU A 174 -1.22 2.05 15.96
CA LEU A 174 -2.57 1.74 15.44
C LEU A 174 -3.45 2.99 15.32
N HIS A 175 -3.30 3.94 16.25
CA HIS A 175 -4.05 5.19 16.21
C HIS A 175 -3.59 6.12 15.08
N LEU A 176 -2.29 6.10 14.74
CA LEU A 176 -1.76 6.95 13.68
C LEU A 176 -2.18 6.45 12.29
N VAL A 177 -2.11 5.14 12.06
CA VAL A 177 -2.46 4.55 10.77
C VAL A 177 -3.96 4.65 10.48
N CYS A 178 -4.82 4.41 11.47
CA CYS A 178 -6.26 4.59 11.31
C CYS A 178 -6.64 6.07 11.11
N ARG A 179 -5.91 7.00 11.73
CA ARG A 179 -6.21 8.44 11.63
C ARG A 179 -5.76 9.04 10.29
N LEU A 180 -4.68 8.53 9.72
CA LEU A 180 -4.15 8.96 8.42
C LEU A 180 -4.96 8.46 7.21
N LEU A 181 -5.80 7.45 7.41
CA LEU A 181 -6.70 6.92 6.38
C LEU A 181 -8.12 7.51 6.49
N LEU A 182 -8.41 8.31 7.56
CA LEU A 182 -9.73 8.86 7.86
C LEU A 182 -9.83 10.38 7.67
N GLU A 183 -8.73 11.11 7.43
CA GLU A 183 -8.67 12.53 7.08
C GLU A 183 -8.24 12.69 5.62
#